data_5e038384e3873886a96e74c8ecdcbdf2
#
_entry.id   5e038384e3873886a96e74c8ecdcbdf2
#
_cell.length_a   1.000
_cell.length_b   1.000
_cell.length_c   1.000
_cell.angle_alpha   90.00
_cell.angle_beta   90.00
_cell.angle_gamma   90.00
#
_symmetry.space_group_name_H-M   'P 1'
#
loop_
_entity.id
_entity.type
_entity.pdbx_description
1 polymer ?
#
loop_
_entity_poly.entity_id
_entity_poly.type
_entity_poly.pdbx_seq_one_letter_code
_entity_poly.pdbx_strand_id
1 'polypeptide(L)'
;MLASGLFYIFVFMTIEKLHQLFLRHPKVSTDSRNIELNCIYFALKGQNFNGNKFASEAIRNGAVFAIVDESEYANNENILLVDDVLKSLQQLASFHRQYSKAKIIALTGSNGKTTTKELIFAVLSKKYNTIATKGNLNNHIGVPLTLLTIEKNTEIAIVEMGANHIKEIEFLCDIAQPDFGYITNFGKAHLEGFGGVEGVIKGKSELYDYLIENKRFVFFNADDAIQAKKLKNYPNKFGYSTSDQKNYRINYSGAHPFVELSAEETKINTQLIGSYNFTNCCAAVLMGKYFDVPLENIKNAIEAYIPQNNRSQILDKDGYHIVLDAYNANPNSMEAALENFKNIPGAHKIAFLGDMFELGEHSKAEHEKIADLASGMNFDAVYLIGENFYKTNSDLKKFPSFEDFASFLKNNKIKKGNLLIKGSRGMALERILDYL
;
A
#
# COMPACT_ATOMS: atom_id res chain seq x y z
N MET A 1 -61.61 6.78 -14.62
CA MET A 1 -60.28 7.18 -14.13
C MET A 1 -59.31 6.07 -14.48
N LEU A 2 -58.55 6.29 -15.56
CA LEU A 2 -57.52 5.34 -16.02
C LEU A 2 -56.26 5.59 -15.22
N ALA A 3 -55.86 4.62 -14.40
CA ALA A 3 -54.58 4.62 -13.73
C ALA A 3 -53.53 4.33 -14.78
N SER A 4 -52.79 5.36 -15.16
CA SER A 4 -51.57 5.23 -15.98
C SER A 4 -50.48 4.62 -15.12
N GLY A 5 -50.42 3.27 -15.10
CA GLY A 5 -49.28 2.55 -14.58
C GLY A 5 -48.06 2.87 -15.46
N LEU A 6 -47.16 3.69 -14.99
CA LEU A 6 -45.80 3.82 -15.54
C LEU A 6 -45.12 2.47 -15.33
N PHE A 7 -45.15 1.61 -16.32
CA PHE A 7 -44.21 0.49 -16.44
C PHE A 7 -42.83 1.10 -16.72
N TYR A 8 -42.00 1.29 -15.66
CA TYR A 8 -40.58 1.46 -15.85
C TYR A 8 -40.06 0.16 -16.44
N ILE A 9 -39.76 0.18 -17.75
CA ILE A 9 -38.97 -0.86 -18.40
C ILE A 9 -37.59 -0.74 -17.76
N PHE A 10 -37.29 -1.60 -16.79
CA PHE A 10 -35.95 -1.74 -16.25
C PHE A 10 -35.04 -2.24 -17.38
N VAL A 11 -34.44 -1.31 -18.10
CA VAL A 11 -33.37 -1.64 -19.04
C VAL A 11 -32.16 -1.98 -18.18
N PHE A 12 -31.85 -3.26 -18.06
CA PHE A 12 -30.62 -3.70 -17.39
C PHE A 12 -29.44 -2.89 -17.90
N MET A 13 -28.75 -2.23 -16.97
CA MET A 13 -27.57 -1.42 -17.28
C MET A 13 -26.44 -2.35 -17.72
N THR A 14 -26.12 -2.41 -19.02
CA THR A 14 -24.96 -3.17 -19.49
C THR A 14 -23.67 -2.42 -19.18
N ILE A 15 -22.55 -3.15 -19.11
CA ILE A 15 -21.27 -2.56 -18.78
C ILE A 15 -20.81 -1.55 -19.83
N GLU A 16 -21.13 -1.77 -21.10
CA GLU A 16 -20.82 -0.85 -22.20
C GLU A 16 -21.56 0.49 -22.04
N LYS A 17 -22.83 0.45 -21.66
CA LYS A 17 -23.61 1.67 -21.39
C LYS A 17 -23.09 2.41 -20.16
N LEU A 18 -22.77 1.68 -19.09
CA LEU A 18 -22.16 2.25 -17.89
C LEU A 18 -20.81 2.90 -18.19
N HIS A 19 -19.98 2.27 -19.03
CA HIS A 19 -18.72 2.83 -19.47
C HIS A 19 -18.88 4.08 -20.33
N GLN A 20 -19.91 4.14 -21.20
CA GLN A 20 -20.22 5.34 -21.96
C GLN A 20 -20.66 6.51 -21.06
N LEU A 21 -21.38 6.23 -19.97
CA LEU A 21 -21.71 7.23 -18.94
C LEU A 21 -20.43 7.68 -18.22
N PHE A 22 -19.58 6.72 -17.83
CA PHE A 22 -18.30 7.00 -17.19
C PHE A 22 -17.39 7.87 -18.07
N LEU A 23 -17.29 7.62 -19.36
CA LEU A 23 -16.47 8.48 -20.26
C LEU A 23 -16.94 9.93 -20.34
N ARG A 24 -18.23 10.18 -20.11
CA ARG A 24 -18.80 11.55 -20.04
C ARG A 24 -18.64 12.18 -18.65
N HIS A 25 -18.59 11.36 -17.60
CA HIS A 25 -18.49 11.74 -16.20
C HIS A 25 -17.40 10.90 -15.51
N PRO A 26 -16.09 11.18 -15.79
CA PRO A 26 -14.99 10.27 -15.44
C PRO A 26 -14.56 10.37 -13.97
N LYS A 27 -15.48 10.70 -13.08
CA LYS A 27 -15.26 10.73 -11.64
C LYS A 27 -16.16 9.72 -10.97
N VAL A 28 -15.60 8.94 -10.06
CA VAL A 28 -16.31 7.93 -9.29
C VAL A 28 -16.13 8.19 -7.80
N SER A 29 -17.23 8.09 -7.05
CA SER A 29 -17.19 8.10 -5.59
C SER A 29 -17.89 6.87 -5.03
N THR A 30 -17.36 6.33 -3.93
CA THR A 30 -17.97 5.27 -3.11
C THR A 30 -18.26 5.76 -1.68
N ASP A 31 -17.95 7.02 -1.37
CA ASP A 31 -18.21 7.66 -0.07
C ASP A 31 -19.23 8.79 -0.24
N SER A 32 -20.43 8.59 0.30
CA SER A 32 -21.55 9.57 0.24
C SER A 32 -21.26 10.90 0.95
N ARG A 33 -20.26 10.92 1.85
CA ARG A 33 -19.85 12.12 2.59
C ARG A 33 -18.92 13.02 1.78
N ASN A 34 -18.33 12.45 0.71
CA ASN A 34 -17.37 13.14 -0.16
C ASN A 34 -17.78 12.97 -1.64
N ILE A 35 -18.84 13.66 -2.02
CA ILE A 35 -19.37 13.66 -3.39
C ILE A 35 -18.74 14.81 -4.17
N GLU A 36 -17.98 14.46 -5.21
CA GLU A 36 -17.49 15.45 -6.17
C GLU A 36 -18.59 15.77 -7.20
N LEU A 37 -18.62 17.04 -7.64
CA LEU A 37 -19.56 17.45 -8.70
C LEU A 37 -19.35 16.63 -9.97
N ASN A 38 -20.44 16.22 -10.60
CA ASN A 38 -20.47 15.41 -11.82
C ASN A 38 -19.87 14.00 -11.68
N CYS A 39 -19.73 13.46 -10.48
CA CYS A 39 -19.30 12.07 -10.30
C CYS A 39 -20.43 11.06 -10.49
N ILE A 40 -20.07 9.79 -10.66
CA ILE A 40 -20.96 8.64 -10.53
C ILE A 40 -20.75 8.05 -9.13
N TYR A 41 -21.80 8.02 -8.33
CA TYR A 41 -21.77 7.41 -6.99
C TYR A 41 -22.08 5.91 -7.08
N PHE A 42 -21.21 5.06 -6.55
CA PHE A 42 -21.43 3.62 -6.39
C PHE A 42 -21.82 3.32 -4.95
N ALA A 43 -23.05 2.91 -4.74
CA ALA A 43 -23.67 2.70 -3.44
C ALA A 43 -23.26 1.36 -2.80
N LEU A 44 -21.98 1.22 -2.44
CA LEU A 44 -21.44 -0.01 -1.88
C LEU A 44 -22.08 -0.38 -0.53
N LYS A 45 -22.16 -1.68 -0.26
CA LYS A 45 -22.60 -2.26 1.02
C LYS A 45 -21.38 -2.81 1.79
N GLY A 46 -21.40 -2.65 3.11
CA GLY A 46 -20.51 -3.27 4.06
C GLY A 46 -21.27 -3.97 5.17
N GLN A 47 -20.59 -4.62 6.10
CA GLN A 47 -21.23 -5.36 7.19
C GLN A 47 -22.24 -4.54 8.00
N ASN A 48 -21.93 -3.25 8.25
CA ASN A 48 -22.76 -2.35 9.07
C ASN A 48 -23.19 -1.09 8.29
N PHE A 49 -23.08 -1.10 6.96
CA PHE A 49 -23.34 0.07 6.13
C PHE A 49 -24.04 -0.33 4.83
N ASN A 50 -25.08 0.41 4.47
CA ASN A 50 -25.79 0.26 3.21
C ASN A 50 -25.75 1.58 2.43
N GLY A 51 -24.89 1.65 1.39
CA GLY A 51 -24.73 2.81 0.53
C GLY A 51 -25.96 3.19 -0.27
N ASN A 52 -26.86 2.23 -0.57
CA ASN A 52 -28.08 2.47 -1.31
C ASN A 52 -28.96 3.55 -0.66
N LYS A 53 -29.02 3.60 0.68
CA LYS A 53 -29.76 4.59 1.45
C LYS A 53 -29.36 6.04 1.18
N PHE A 54 -28.14 6.24 0.69
CA PHE A 54 -27.56 7.56 0.42
C PHE A 54 -27.62 7.97 -1.06
N ALA A 55 -28.20 7.15 -1.95
CA ALA A 55 -28.23 7.42 -3.40
C ALA A 55 -28.89 8.76 -3.73
N SER A 56 -30.09 9.03 -3.17
CA SER A 56 -30.80 10.29 -3.38
C SER A 56 -30.07 11.50 -2.78
N GLU A 57 -29.34 11.32 -1.68
CA GLU A 57 -28.51 12.35 -1.09
C GLU A 57 -27.29 12.63 -1.95
N ALA A 58 -26.62 11.60 -2.46
CA ALA A 58 -25.48 11.75 -3.37
C ALA A 58 -25.86 12.56 -4.63
N ILE A 59 -27.05 12.31 -5.22
CA ILE A 59 -27.56 13.12 -6.34
C ILE A 59 -27.75 14.58 -5.92
N ARG A 60 -28.37 14.86 -4.76
CA ARG A 60 -28.54 16.23 -4.26
C ARG A 60 -27.21 16.94 -4.00
N ASN A 61 -26.18 16.19 -3.60
CA ASN A 61 -24.85 16.70 -3.32
C ASN A 61 -23.98 16.86 -4.58
N GLY A 62 -24.50 16.51 -5.77
CA GLY A 62 -23.84 16.80 -7.05
C GLY A 62 -23.36 15.58 -7.84
N ALA A 63 -23.64 14.35 -7.40
CA ALA A 63 -23.47 13.19 -8.27
C ALA A 63 -24.45 13.26 -9.44
N VAL A 64 -23.98 12.95 -10.66
CA VAL A 64 -24.83 12.96 -11.85
C VAL A 64 -25.66 11.67 -11.97
N PHE A 65 -25.07 10.55 -11.51
CA PHE A 65 -25.72 9.27 -11.40
C PHE A 65 -25.37 8.59 -10.07
N ALA A 66 -26.28 7.76 -9.57
CA ALA A 66 -26.02 6.84 -8.48
C ALA A 66 -26.33 5.40 -8.95
N ILE A 67 -25.43 4.47 -8.66
CA ILE A 67 -25.57 3.05 -8.98
C ILE A 67 -25.99 2.32 -7.71
N VAL A 68 -27.13 1.64 -7.75
CA VAL A 68 -27.73 0.93 -6.62
C VAL A 68 -28.05 -0.52 -6.99
N ASP A 69 -28.14 -1.42 -6.01
CA ASP A 69 -28.57 -2.82 -6.19
C ASP A 69 -29.81 -3.20 -5.38
N GLU A 70 -30.53 -2.21 -4.85
CA GLU A 70 -31.82 -2.39 -4.18
C GLU A 70 -32.87 -1.52 -4.87
N SER A 71 -33.88 -2.16 -5.44
CA SER A 71 -34.87 -1.52 -6.30
C SER A 71 -35.70 -0.41 -5.62
N GLU A 72 -35.88 -0.49 -4.30
CA GLU A 72 -36.56 0.52 -3.52
C GLU A 72 -35.87 1.91 -3.55
N TYR A 73 -34.55 1.94 -3.82
CA TYR A 73 -33.79 3.20 -3.91
C TYR A 73 -33.69 3.73 -5.34
N ALA A 74 -34.08 2.94 -6.36
CA ALA A 74 -34.09 3.36 -7.77
C ALA A 74 -35.33 4.17 -8.10
N ASN A 75 -35.50 5.33 -7.46
CA ASN A 75 -36.73 6.12 -7.44
C ASN A 75 -36.72 7.32 -8.40
N ASN A 76 -35.67 7.52 -9.19
CA ASN A 76 -35.60 8.52 -10.25
C ASN A 76 -34.64 8.08 -11.38
N GLU A 77 -34.68 8.80 -12.51
CA GLU A 77 -33.93 8.46 -13.73
C GLU A 77 -32.41 8.53 -13.60
N ASN A 78 -31.88 9.23 -12.59
CA ASN A 78 -30.46 9.36 -12.32
C ASN A 78 -29.95 8.30 -11.34
N ILE A 79 -30.84 7.44 -10.80
CA ILE A 79 -30.47 6.32 -9.94
C ILE A 79 -30.66 5.02 -10.72
N LEU A 80 -29.54 4.42 -11.06
CA LEU A 80 -29.46 3.27 -11.97
C LEU A 80 -29.37 1.98 -11.17
N LEU A 81 -30.30 1.07 -11.40
CA LEU A 81 -30.34 -0.24 -10.78
C LEU A 81 -29.42 -1.23 -11.49
N VAL A 82 -28.60 -1.96 -10.73
CA VAL A 82 -27.77 -3.07 -11.17
C VAL A 82 -28.00 -4.29 -10.27
N ASP A 83 -27.51 -5.47 -10.67
CA ASP A 83 -27.62 -6.68 -9.85
C ASP A 83 -26.73 -6.63 -8.60
N ASP A 84 -25.53 -6.05 -8.72
CA ASP A 84 -24.53 -5.92 -7.65
C ASP A 84 -23.64 -4.70 -7.94
N VAL A 85 -23.63 -3.75 -7.02
CA VAL A 85 -22.89 -2.49 -7.16
C VAL A 85 -21.38 -2.73 -7.18
N LEU A 86 -20.85 -3.60 -6.31
CA LEU A 86 -19.42 -3.88 -6.23
C LEU A 86 -18.95 -4.58 -7.51
N LYS A 87 -19.68 -5.59 -7.96
CA LYS A 87 -19.35 -6.28 -9.20
C LYS A 87 -19.44 -5.35 -10.41
N SER A 88 -20.39 -4.45 -10.44
CA SER A 88 -20.52 -3.43 -11.50
C SER A 88 -19.33 -2.47 -11.52
N LEU A 89 -18.84 -2.03 -10.36
CA LEU A 89 -17.64 -1.21 -10.22
C LEU A 89 -16.40 -1.94 -10.76
N GLN A 90 -16.24 -3.21 -10.40
CA GLN A 90 -15.11 -4.06 -10.82
C GLN A 90 -15.15 -4.33 -12.33
N GLN A 91 -16.31 -4.65 -12.87
CA GLN A 91 -16.50 -4.86 -14.31
C GLN A 91 -16.26 -3.57 -15.11
N LEU A 92 -16.75 -2.42 -14.61
CA LEU A 92 -16.48 -1.12 -15.23
C LEU A 92 -14.98 -0.84 -15.26
N ALA A 93 -14.27 -1.08 -14.17
CA ALA A 93 -12.83 -0.86 -14.09
C ALA A 93 -12.05 -1.79 -15.04
N SER A 94 -12.41 -3.07 -15.09
CA SER A 94 -11.79 -4.03 -16.00
C SER A 94 -12.07 -3.68 -17.48
N PHE A 95 -13.31 -3.27 -17.80
CA PHE A 95 -13.67 -2.81 -19.14
C PHE A 95 -12.91 -1.53 -19.52
N HIS A 96 -12.80 -0.57 -18.60
CA HIS A 96 -12.03 0.65 -18.81
C HIS A 96 -10.53 0.37 -18.98
N ARG A 97 -9.98 -0.60 -18.21
CA ARG A 97 -8.61 -1.10 -18.38
C ARG A 97 -8.36 -1.61 -19.80
N GLN A 98 -9.29 -2.39 -20.37
CA GLN A 98 -9.17 -2.91 -21.73
C GLN A 98 -9.32 -1.79 -22.78
N TYR A 99 -10.16 -0.80 -22.53
CA TYR A 99 -10.33 0.38 -23.38
C TYR A 99 -9.08 1.27 -23.37
N SER A 100 -8.38 1.37 -22.23
CA SER A 100 -7.18 2.17 -22.04
C SER A 100 -5.97 1.55 -22.75
N LYS A 101 -5.07 2.42 -23.25
CA LYS A 101 -3.76 2.02 -23.81
C LYS A 101 -2.63 2.09 -22.78
N ALA A 102 -2.90 2.52 -21.56
CA ALA A 102 -1.90 2.63 -20.50
C ALA A 102 -1.29 1.25 -20.19
N LYS A 103 0.02 1.20 -19.98
CA LYS A 103 0.71 0.01 -19.46
C LYS A 103 0.47 -0.10 -17.97
N ILE A 104 0.06 -1.27 -17.49
CA ILE A 104 -0.19 -1.51 -16.07
C ILE A 104 1.00 -2.22 -15.44
N ILE A 105 1.58 -1.62 -14.41
CA ILE A 105 2.60 -2.22 -13.54
C ILE A 105 1.93 -2.59 -12.22
N ALA A 106 1.74 -3.88 -11.95
CA ALA A 106 1.21 -4.36 -10.68
C ALA A 106 2.32 -4.54 -9.65
N LEU A 107 2.02 -4.20 -8.40
CA LEU A 107 2.97 -4.29 -7.29
C LEU A 107 2.32 -4.94 -6.07
N THR A 108 2.93 -6.02 -5.57
CA THR A 108 2.55 -6.64 -4.29
C THR A 108 3.77 -6.96 -3.43
N GLY A 109 3.56 -7.57 -2.27
CA GLY A 109 4.58 -8.01 -1.33
C GLY A 109 4.18 -7.80 0.11
N SER A 110 4.99 -8.27 1.05
CA SER A 110 4.72 -8.13 2.48
C SER A 110 5.01 -6.72 2.98
N ASN A 111 6.19 -6.20 2.70
CA ASN A 111 6.67 -4.89 3.15
C ASN A 111 7.13 -4.03 1.97
N GLY A 112 7.14 -2.71 2.14
CA GLY A 112 7.71 -1.75 1.18
C GLY A 112 6.84 -1.45 -0.05
N LYS A 113 5.65 -2.02 -0.20
CA LYS A 113 4.77 -1.80 -1.37
C LYS A 113 4.57 -0.33 -1.70
N THR A 114 4.06 0.45 -0.78
CA THR A 114 3.72 1.86 -1.01
C THR A 114 4.96 2.70 -1.29
N THR A 115 6.04 2.52 -0.52
CA THR A 115 7.31 3.23 -0.77
C THR A 115 7.87 2.89 -2.14
N THR A 116 7.87 1.60 -2.52
CA THR A 116 8.32 1.17 -3.86
C THR A 116 7.44 1.76 -4.96
N LYS A 117 6.12 1.75 -4.79
CA LYS A 117 5.16 2.36 -5.73
C LYS A 117 5.45 3.86 -5.92
N GLU A 118 5.66 4.59 -4.83
CA GLU A 118 5.92 6.02 -4.87
C GLU A 118 7.27 6.36 -5.52
N LEU A 119 8.30 5.55 -5.25
CA LEU A 119 9.59 5.69 -5.92
C LEU A 119 9.51 5.38 -7.42
N ILE A 120 8.83 4.31 -7.81
CA ILE A 120 8.59 3.98 -9.23
C ILE A 120 7.80 5.11 -9.90
N PHE A 121 6.77 5.63 -9.24
CA PHE A 121 5.98 6.76 -9.74
C PHE A 121 6.85 8.00 -9.94
N ALA A 122 7.67 8.38 -8.96
CA ALA A 122 8.57 9.52 -9.05
C ALA A 122 9.56 9.39 -10.22
N VAL A 123 10.11 8.19 -10.43
CA VAL A 123 11.06 7.90 -11.52
C VAL A 123 10.37 7.93 -12.88
N LEU A 124 9.27 7.18 -13.06
CA LEU A 124 8.62 7.06 -14.36
C LEU A 124 7.95 8.37 -14.79
N SER A 125 7.46 9.17 -13.84
CA SER A 125 6.90 10.50 -14.12
C SER A 125 7.91 11.51 -14.67
N LYS A 126 9.22 11.20 -14.64
CA LYS A 126 10.23 12.03 -15.33
C LYS A 126 10.18 11.94 -16.86
N LYS A 127 9.50 10.92 -17.39
CA LYS A 127 9.43 10.68 -18.84
C LYS A 127 8.00 10.42 -19.35
N TYR A 128 7.13 9.84 -18.53
CA TYR A 128 5.82 9.36 -18.92
C TYR A 128 4.71 10.05 -18.13
N ASN A 129 3.54 10.22 -18.73
CA ASN A 129 2.33 10.55 -17.98
C ASN A 129 1.89 9.34 -17.16
N THR A 130 2.24 9.36 -15.89
CA THR A 130 2.13 8.23 -14.98
C THR A 130 1.11 8.51 -13.88
N ILE A 131 0.28 7.53 -13.57
CA ILE A 131 -0.56 7.52 -12.37
C ILE A 131 -0.16 6.37 -11.45
N ALA A 132 -0.56 6.45 -10.17
CA ALA A 132 -0.33 5.38 -9.20
C ALA A 132 -1.48 5.29 -8.21
N THR A 133 -1.67 4.11 -7.62
CA THR A 133 -2.61 3.90 -6.51
C THR A 133 -2.42 4.96 -5.43
N LYS A 134 -3.50 5.66 -5.08
CA LYS A 134 -3.50 6.66 -4.00
C LYS A 134 -3.70 5.99 -2.64
N GLY A 135 -2.93 6.41 -1.64
CA GLY A 135 -3.06 5.91 -0.27
C GLY A 135 -2.96 4.38 -0.20
N ASN A 136 -3.98 3.75 0.37
CA ASN A 136 -4.12 2.30 0.55
C ASN A 136 -5.24 1.69 -0.32
N LEU A 137 -5.58 2.30 -1.45
CA LEU A 137 -6.61 1.79 -2.39
C LEU A 137 -6.10 0.57 -3.17
N ASN A 138 -5.72 -0.49 -2.45
CA ASN A 138 -5.02 -1.65 -2.97
C ASN A 138 -5.78 -2.99 -2.84
N ASN A 139 -7.07 -2.93 -2.48
CA ASN A 139 -7.97 -4.08 -2.34
C ASN A 139 -8.99 -4.15 -3.50
N HIS A 140 -9.99 -5.06 -3.37
CA HIS A 140 -11.04 -5.31 -4.34
C HIS A 140 -11.99 -4.13 -4.65
N ILE A 141 -11.90 -3.03 -3.90
CA ILE A 141 -12.56 -1.75 -4.18
C ILE A 141 -11.54 -0.73 -4.70
N GLY A 142 -10.38 -0.65 -4.06
CA GLY A 142 -9.36 0.34 -4.35
C GLY A 142 -8.67 0.16 -5.70
N VAL A 143 -8.41 -1.09 -6.11
CA VAL A 143 -7.84 -1.39 -7.44
C VAL A 143 -8.79 -0.94 -8.56
N PRO A 144 -10.09 -1.27 -8.56
CA PRO A 144 -11.07 -0.68 -9.47
C PRO A 144 -11.04 0.85 -9.51
N LEU A 145 -11.06 1.51 -8.35
CA LEU A 145 -10.99 2.97 -8.26
C LEU A 145 -9.70 3.53 -8.87
N THR A 146 -8.57 2.87 -8.66
CA THR A 146 -7.29 3.26 -9.27
C THR A 146 -7.36 3.16 -10.81
N LEU A 147 -7.90 2.06 -11.35
CA LEU A 147 -8.03 1.88 -12.80
C LEU A 147 -8.95 2.93 -13.44
N LEU A 148 -10.00 3.32 -12.75
CA LEU A 148 -10.93 4.37 -13.22
C LEU A 148 -10.34 5.79 -13.15
N THR A 149 -9.12 5.98 -12.62
CA THR A 149 -8.38 7.25 -12.77
C THR A 149 -7.51 7.31 -14.01
N ILE A 150 -7.45 6.24 -14.82
CA ILE A 150 -6.70 6.23 -16.08
C ILE A 150 -7.40 7.13 -17.10
N GLU A 151 -6.69 8.11 -17.58
CA GLU A 151 -7.14 9.04 -18.62
C GLU A 151 -6.61 8.64 -20.01
N LYS A 152 -7.13 9.27 -21.06
CA LYS A 152 -6.73 9.00 -22.45
C LYS A 152 -5.24 9.21 -22.70
N ASN A 153 -4.61 10.13 -22.01
CA ASN A 153 -3.19 10.47 -22.12
C ASN A 153 -2.31 9.75 -21.09
N THR A 154 -2.87 8.94 -20.20
CA THR A 154 -2.08 8.12 -19.27
C THR A 154 -1.30 7.06 -20.05
N GLU A 155 0.02 7.02 -19.84
CA GLU A 155 0.90 6.06 -20.49
C GLU A 155 1.23 4.86 -19.59
N ILE A 156 1.36 5.11 -18.29
CA ILE A 156 1.68 4.07 -17.29
C ILE A 156 0.79 4.25 -16.06
N ALA A 157 0.23 3.16 -15.57
CA ALA A 157 -0.48 3.12 -14.29
C ALA A 157 0.18 2.09 -13.36
N ILE A 158 0.57 2.52 -12.15
CA ILE A 158 1.18 1.68 -11.13
C ILE A 158 0.09 1.29 -10.14
N VAL A 159 -0.26 0.00 -10.11
CA VAL A 159 -1.36 -0.55 -9.32
C VAL A 159 -0.79 -1.35 -8.15
N GLU A 160 -0.90 -0.81 -6.94
CA GLU A 160 -0.58 -1.53 -5.71
C GLU A 160 -1.68 -2.56 -5.40
N MET A 161 -1.29 -3.80 -5.10
CA MET A 161 -2.19 -4.91 -4.77
C MET A 161 -1.88 -5.44 -3.38
N GLY A 162 -2.81 -5.22 -2.45
CA GLY A 162 -2.79 -5.75 -1.10
C GLY A 162 -3.58 -7.05 -1.02
N ALA A 163 -3.15 -7.96 -0.15
CA ALA A 163 -3.90 -9.18 0.15
C ALA A 163 -3.61 -9.68 1.56
N ASN A 164 -4.65 -10.23 2.18
CA ASN A 164 -4.63 -10.88 3.49
C ASN A 164 -4.85 -12.40 3.36
N HIS A 165 -5.41 -12.88 2.24
CA HIS A 165 -5.72 -14.29 1.97
C HIS A 165 -5.21 -14.73 0.60
N ILE A 166 -5.11 -16.06 0.43
CA ILE A 166 -4.85 -16.70 -0.86
C ILE A 166 -6.01 -16.39 -1.81
N LYS A 167 -5.74 -16.24 -3.12
CA LYS A 167 -6.65 -15.89 -4.21
C LYS A 167 -7.06 -14.41 -4.28
N GLU A 168 -6.62 -13.57 -3.37
CA GLU A 168 -6.92 -12.14 -3.48
C GLU A 168 -6.06 -11.43 -4.53
N ILE A 169 -4.75 -11.77 -4.64
CA ILE A 169 -3.89 -11.17 -5.68
C ILE A 169 -4.31 -11.66 -7.07
N GLU A 170 -4.63 -12.95 -7.23
CA GLU A 170 -5.17 -13.49 -8.49
C GLU A 170 -6.42 -12.71 -8.92
N PHE A 171 -7.38 -12.53 -8.02
CA PHE A 171 -8.60 -11.76 -8.29
C PHE A 171 -8.31 -10.31 -8.70
N LEU A 172 -7.36 -9.64 -8.03
CA LEU A 172 -6.96 -8.28 -8.39
C LEU A 172 -6.26 -8.22 -9.75
N CYS A 173 -5.49 -9.26 -10.11
CA CYS A 173 -4.87 -9.39 -11.42
C CYS A 173 -5.93 -9.56 -12.53
N ASP A 174 -7.00 -10.32 -12.28
CA ASP A 174 -8.09 -10.49 -13.24
C ASP A 174 -8.79 -9.17 -13.55
N ILE A 175 -8.92 -8.29 -12.55
CA ILE A 175 -9.50 -6.96 -12.74
C ILE A 175 -8.50 -6.04 -13.48
N ALA A 176 -7.25 -5.97 -12.98
CA ALA A 176 -6.27 -4.99 -13.45
C ALA A 176 -5.56 -5.40 -14.75
N GLN A 177 -5.50 -6.68 -15.05
CA GLN A 177 -4.85 -7.25 -16.25
C GLN A 177 -3.45 -6.65 -16.48
N PRO A 178 -2.51 -6.83 -15.53
CA PRO A 178 -1.21 -6.17 -15.57
C PRO A 178 -0.34 -6.63 -16.74
N ASP A 179 0.39 -5.69 -17.34
CA ASP A 179 1.40 -5.96 -18.37
C ASP A 179 2.76 -6.28 -17.75
N PHE A 180 3.01 -5.72 -16.55
CA PHE A 180 4.24 -5.86 -15.78
C PHE A 180 3.91 -6.12 -14.32
N GLY A 181 4.82 -6.76 -13.59
CA GLY A 181 4.65 -6.90 -12.16
C GLY A 181 5.95 -7.08 -11.39
N TYR A 182 5.87 -6.76 -10.10
CA TYR A 182 6.96 -6.87 -9.15
C TYR A 182 6.47 -7.28 -7.78
N ILE A 183 7.18 -8.20 -7.12
CA ILE A 183 6.94 -8.55 -5.72
C ILE A 183 8.09 -7.98 -4.89
N THR A 184 7.78 -7.12 -3.91
CA THR A 184 8.81 -6.47 -3.10
C THR A 184 9.59 -7.47 -2.25
N ASN A 185 8.89 -8.31 -1.51
CA ASN A 185 9.46 -9.38 -0.67
C ASN A 185 8.37 -10.32 -0.15
N PHE A 186 8.81 -11.44 0.46
CA PHE A 186 8.00 -12.44 1.13
C PHE A 186 8.33 -12.44 2.63
N GLY A 187 7.72 -11.52 3.39
CA GLY A 187 7.93 -11.39 4.84
C GLY A 187 6.75 -11.91 5.66
N LYS A 188 6.90 -11.92 6.99
CA LYS A 188 5.87 -12.33 7.95
C LYS A 188 4.79 -11.25 8.11
N ALA A 189 3.89 -11.13 7.13
CA ALA A 189 2.77 -10.19 7.15
C ALA A 189 1.46 -10.96 6.93
N HIS A 190 0.40 -10.57 7.65
CA HIS A 190 -0.94 -11.17 7.54
C HIS A 190 -0.94 -12.71 7.73
N LEU A 191 -0.11 -13.22 8.67
CA LEU A 191 0.10 -14.65 8.88
C LEU A 191 -1.20 -15.39 9.18
N GLU A 192 -2.13 -14.77 9.90
CA GLU A 192 -3.44 -15.33 10.25
C GLU A 192 -4.24 -15.66 8.99
N GLY A 193 -4.42 -14.70 8.08
CA GLY A 193 -5.23 -14.89 6.88
C GLY A 193 -4.58 -15.80 5.83
N PHE A 194 -3.24 -15.83 5.76
CA PHE A 194 -2.53 -16.71 4.84
C PHE A 194 -2.25 -18.12 5.40
N GLY A 195 -2.46 -18.35 6.72
CA GLY A 195 -2.13 -19.63 7.35
C GLY A 195 -0.62 -19.88 7.48
N GLY A 196 0.17 -18.81 7.69
CA GLY A 196 1.61 -18.89 7.90
C GLY A 196 2.45 -18.42 6.71
N VAL A 197 3.78 -18.55 6.84
CA VAL A 197 4.77 -18.02 5.87
C VAL A 197 4.62 -18.64 4.48
N GLU A 198 4.41 -19.96 4.39
CA GLU A 198 4.21 -20.65 3.11
C GLU A 198 2.95 -20.13 2.37
N GLY A 199 1.89 -19.82 3.12
CA GLY A 199 0.70 -19.19 2.56
C GLY A 199 0.96 -17.79 2.04
N VAL A 200 1.79 -16.98 2.73
CA VAL A 200 2.22 -15.66 2.24
C VAL A 200 2.98 -15.78 0.92
N ILE A 201 3.94 -16.74 0.84
CA ILE A 201 4.70 -16.99 -0.38
C ILE A 201 3.76 -17.38 -1.53
N LYS A 202 2.83 -18.30 -1.28
CA LYS A 202 1.85 -18.74 -2.27
C LYS A 202 0.96 -17.59 -2.74
N GLY A 203 0.32 -16.87 -1.82
CA GLY A 203 -0.63 -15.81 -2.17
C GLY A 203 0.03 -14.61 -2.86
N LYS A 204 1.24 -14.19 -2.44
CA LYS A 204 1.94 -13.11 -3.16
C LYS A 204 2.44 -13.56 -4.53
N SER A 205 2.78 -14.85 -4.69
CA SER A 205 3.23 -15.42 -5.97
C SER A 205 2.14 -15.48 -7.04
N GLU A 206 0.86 -15.37 -6.68
CA GLU A 206 -0.25 -15.31 -7.62
C GLU A 206 -0.05 -14.22 -8.69
N LEU A 207 0.64 -13.11 -8.34
CA LEU A 207 1.03 -12.11 -9.33
C LEU A 207 1.98 -12.69 -10.39
N TYR A 208 2.99 -13.46 -9.97
CA TYR A 208 3.92 -14.09 -10.92
C TYR A 208 3.22 -15.17 -11.74
N ASP A 209 2.35 -15.96 -11.11
CA ASP A 209 1.59 -17.01 -11.79
C ASP A 209 0.73 -16.40 -12.91
N TYR A 210 -0.02 -15.33 -12.61
CA TYR A 210 -0.80 -14.58 -13.62
C TYR A 210 0.07 -14.06 -14.78
N LEU A 211 1.21 -13.43 -14.47
CA LEU A 211 2.08 -12.85 -15.49
C LEU A 211 2.72 -13.93 -16.39
N ILE A 212 3.11 -15.05 -15.81
CA ILE A 212 3.70 -16.19 -16.52
C ILE A 212 2.65 -16.82 -17.46
N GLU A 213 1.46 -17.11 -16.95
CA GLU A 213 0.35 -17.70 -17.73
C GLU A 213 -0.04 -16.81 -18.91
N ASN A 214 -0.07 -15.50 -18.70
CA ASN A 214 -0.42 -14.53 -19.74
C ASN A 214 0.77 -14.01 -20.56
N LYS A 215 1.99 -14.62 -20.40
CA LYS A 215 3.23 -14.25 -21.12
C LYS A 215 3.61 -12.77 -20.95
N ARG A 216 3.29 -12.19 -19.80
CA ARG A 216 3.58 -10.80 -19.44
C ARG A 216 4.98 -10.66 -18.85
N PHE A 217 5.41 -9.45 -18.54
CA PHE A 217 6.79 -9.17 -18.14
C PHE A 217 6.94 -9.08 -16.61
N VAL A 218 8.05 -9.62 -16.07
CA VAL A 218 8.32 -9.66 -14.63
C VAL A 218 9.58 -8.88 -14.28
N PHE A 219 9.46 -7.93 -13.35
CA PHE A 219 10.61 -7.37 -12.66
C PHE A 219 10.87 -8.15 -11.37
N PHE A 220 12.14 -8.32 -10.99
CA PHE A 220 12.46 -9.10 -9.80
C PHE A 220 13.79 -8.73 -9.14
N ASN A 221 13.93 -9.07 -7.87
CA ASN A 221 15.17 -9.05 -7.14
C ASN A 221 15.87 -10.41 -7.31
N ALA A 222 16.99 -10.45 -8.03
CA ALA A 222 17.71 -11.71 -8.27
C ALA A 222 18.48 -12.20 -7.05
N ASP A 223 18.70 -11.34 -6.05
CA ASP A 223 19.32 -11.71 -4.76
C ASP A 223 18.29 -12.33 -3.80
N ASP A 224 16.97 -12.25 -4.09
CA ASP A 224 15.93 -12.96 -3.36
C ASP A 224 15.81 -14.40 -3.88
N ALA A 225 16.19 -15.38 -3.04
CA ALA A 225 16.23 -16.79 -3.42
C ALA A 225 14.84 -17.35 -3.86
N ILE A 226 13.75 -16.84 -3.30
CA ILE A 226 12.39 -17.26 -3.64
C ILE A 226 12.05 -16.76 -5.05
N GLN A 227 12.27 -15.48 -5.34
CA GLN A 227 12.03 -14.89 -6.65
C GLN A 227 12.92 -15.54 -7.73
N ALA A 228 14.21 -15.67 -7.46
CA ALA A 228 15.17 -16.30 -8.37
C ALA A 228 14.78 -17.75 -8.71
N LYS A 229 14.34 -18.55 -7.71
CA LYS A 229 13.86 -19.93 -7.91
C LYS A 229 12.60 -19.98 -8.75
N LYS A 230 11.60 -19.15 -8.42
CA LYS A 230 10.30 -19.12 -9.13
C LYS A 230 10.44 -18.70 -10.60
N LEU A 231 11.33 -17.76 -10.88
CA LEU A 231 11.49 -17.19 -12.20
C LEU A 231 12.64 -17.80 -13.01
N LYS A 232 13.30 -18.88 -12.51
CA LYS A 232 14.51 -19.46 -13.12
C LYS A 232 14.40 -19.65 -14.64
N ASN A 233 13.30 -20.23 -15.09
CA ASN A 233 13.08 -20.62 -16.48
C ASN A 233 12.16 -19.65 -17.26
N TYR A 234 11.71 -18.55 -16.62
CA TYR A 234 10.85 -17.60 -17.30
C TYR A 234 11.67 -16.61 -18.12
N PRO A 235 11.41 -16.47 -19.44
CA PRO A 235 12.25 -15.64 -20.30
C PRO A 235 11.93 -14.14 -20.22
N ASN A 236 10.64 -13.77 -20.03
CA ASN A 236 10.19 -12.38 -20.07
C ASN A 236 10.39 -11.69 -18.71
N LYS A 237 11.63 -11.50 -18.30
CA LYS A 237 11.97 -10.90 -17.02
C LYS A 237 13.16 -9.98 -17.10
N PHE A 238 13.25 -9.03 -16.17
CA PHE A 238 14.42 -8.19 -15.95
C PHE A 238 14.64 -8.03 -14.44
N GLY A 239 15.82 -8.39 -13.97
CA GLY A 239 16.16 -8.39 -12.57
C GLY A 239 17.32 -7.47 -12.25
N TYR A 240 17.41 -7.06 -10.97
CA TYR A 240 18.63 -6.46 -10.44
C TYR A 240 19.34 -7.43 -9.48
N SER A 241 20.65 -7.20 -9.30
CA SER A 241 21.45 -7.89 -8.29
C SER A 241 22.57 -6.99 -7.80
N THR A 242 23.01 -7.25 -6.57
CA THR A 242 24.22 -6.64 -5.99
C THR A 242 25.49 -7.37 -6.39
N SER A 243 25.40 -8.62 -6.87
CA SER A 243 26.55 -9.49 -7.12
C SER A 243 26.53 -10.21 -8.48
N ASP A 244 25.35 -10.61 -8.99
CA ASP A 244 25.22 -11.37 -10.23
C ASP A 244 25.24 -10.44 -11.46
N GLN A 245 26.28 -10.62 -12.30
CA GLN A 245 26.47 -9.82 -13.53
C GLN A 245 25.45 -10.14 -14.67
N LYS A 246 24.66 -11.20 -14.54
CA LYS A 246 23.58 -11.53 -15.51
C LYS A 246 22.37 -10.62 -15.34
N ASN A 247 22.29 -9.92 -14.23
CA ASN A 247 21.24 -8.99 -13.89
C ASN A 247 21.75 -7.54 -13.89
N TYR A 248 20.84 -6.57 -13.88
CA TYR A 248 21.24 -5.16 -13.79
C TYR A 248 21.86 -4.89 -12.43
N ARG A 249 23.12 -4.45 -12.46
CA ARG A 249 23.90 -4.29 -11.23
C ARG A 249 23.56 -3.00 -10.52
N ILE A 250 23.19 -3.11 -9.24
CA ILE A 250 22.98 -1.99 -8.33
C ILE A 250 23.76 -2.27 -7.05
N ASN A 251 24.67 -1.38 -6.69
CA ASN A 251 25.53 -1.58 -5.53
C ASN A 251 24.94 -0.86 -4.31
N TYR A 252 24.97 -1.52 -3.16
CA TYR A 252 24.65 -0.93 -1.86
C TYR A 252 25.92 -0.27 -1.30
N SER A 253 25.85 1.02 -0.96
CA SER A 253 26.98 1.78 -0.40
C SER A 253 26.86 1.99 1.11
N GLY A 254 25.66 1.88 1.67
CA GLY A 254 25.41 2.05 3.10
C GLY A 254 24.03 2.63 3.42
N ALA A 255 23.75 2.77 4.73
CA ALA A 255 22.57 3.46 5.26
C ALA A 255 22.93 4.17 6.59
N HIS A 256 23.53 5.36 6.52
CA HIS A 256 24.05 6.09 7.68
C HIS A 256 23.64 7.58 7.72
N PRO A 257 22.41 7.98 8.10
CA PRO A 257 21.24 7.17 8.35
C PRO A 257 20.48 6.83 7.06
N PHE A 258 20.77 7.53 5.94
CA PHE A 258 20.09 7.39 4.66
C PHE A 258 20.72 6.34 3.78
N VAL A 259 19.89 5.66 3.01
CA VAL A 259 20.34 4.68 2.03
C VAL A 259 21.14 5.35 0.91
N GLU A 260 22.34 4.83 0.66
CA GLU A 260 23.19 5.20 -0.45
C GLU A 260 23.36 4.00 -1.37
N LEU A 261 23.24 4.22 -2.68
CA LEU A 261 23.41 3.19 -3.70
C LEU A 261 24.08 3.75 -4.94
N SER A 262 24.53 2.87 -5.82
CA SER A 262 25.03 3.27 -7.13
C SER A 262 24.60 2.30 -8.23
N ALA A 263 24.35 2.84 -9.42
CA ALA A 263 24.08 2.11 -10.64
C ALA A 263 24.91 2.73 -11.78
N GLU A 264 25.58 1.93 -12.60
CA GLU A 264 26.48 2.38 -13.68
C GLU A 264 27.46 3.42 -13.12
N GLU A 265 28.13 3.61 -12.34
CA GLU A 265 29.02 4.68 -11.78
C GLU A 265 28.28 5.90 -11.18
N THR A 266 26.96 6.00 -11.34
CA THR A 266 26.17 7.09 -10.77
C THR A 266 25.80 6.80 -9.32
N LYS A 267 26.24 7.65 -8.40
CA LYS A 267 25.85 7.61 -6.98
C LYS A 267 24.48 8.25 -6.78
N ILE A 268 23.66 7.62 -5.95
CA ILE A 268 22.32 8.07 -5.56
C ILE A 268 22.24 8.13 -4.04
N ASN A 269 22.04 9.34 -3.50
CA ASN A 269 21.94 9.60 -2.06
C ASN A 269 20.49 9.87 -1.70
N THR A 270 19.83 8.92 -1.06
CA THR A 270 18.40 9.01 -0.80
C THR A 270 18.09 9.76 0.51
N GLN A 271 16.83 10.08 0.73
CA GLN A 271 16.30 10.56 2.01
C GLN A 271 15.54 9.45 2.76
N LEU A 272 15.79 8.19 2.41
CA LEU A 272 15.18 7.01 3.00
C LEU A 272 16.08 6.40 4.06
N ILE A 273 15.61 6.27 5.27
CA ILE A 273 16.33 5.61 6.35
C ILE A 273 16.17 4.09 6.31
N GLY A 274 17.19 3.38 6.75
CA GLY A 274 17.17 1.92 6.91
C GLY A 274 17.50 1.12 5.66
N SER A 275 18.39 0.14 5.83
CA SER A 275 18.89 -0.71 4.75
C SER A 275 17.80 -1.44 3.96
N TYR A 276 16.64 -1.72 4.59
CA TYR A 276 15.49 -2.34 3.94
C TYR A 276 14.89 -1.48 2.81
N ASN A 277 15.12 -0.17 2.81
CA ASN A 277 14.70 0.70 1.72
C ASN A 277 15.60 0.61 0.47
N PHE A 278 16.78 -0.01 0.59
CA PHE A 278 17.65 -0.24 -0.57
C PHE A 278 16.92 -1.03 -1.67
N THR A 279 16.24 -2.13 -1.34
CA THR A 279 15.51 -2.92 -2.32
C THR A 279 14.34 -2.17 -2.95
N ASN A 280 13.70 -1.25 -2.22
CA ASN A 280 12.65 -0.38 -2.74
C ASN A 280 13.22 0.59 -3.79
N CYS A 281 14.41 1.18 -3.52
CA CYS A 281 15.12 2.03 -4.48
C CYS A 281 15.59 1.23 -5.71
N CYS A 282 16.11 0.02 -5.51
CA CYS A 282 16.54 -0.86 -6.61
C CYS A 282 15.42 -1.14 -7.60
N ALA A 283 14.20 -1.40 -7.11
CA ALA A 283 13.04 -1.63 -7.97
C ALA A 283 12.73 -0.40 -8.85
N ALA A 284 12.82 0.80 -8.28
CA ALA A 284 12.58 2.05 -9.02
C ALA A 284 13.69 2.32 -10.05
N VAL A 285 14.96 2.10 -9.69
CA VAL A 285 16.09 2.20 -10.63
C VAL A 285 15.94 1.21 -11.78
N LEU A 286 15.64 -0.06 -11.47
CA LEU A 286 15.46 -1.13 -12.46
C LEU A 286 14.35 -0.80 -13.47
N MET A 287 13.19 -0.35 -12.97
CA MET A 287 12.06 -0.01 -13.85
C MET A 287 12.33 1.27 -14.64
N GLY A 288 12.94 2.28 -14.02
CA GLY A 288 13.39 3.48 -14.72
C GLY A 288 14.32 3.14 -15.89
N LYS A 289 15.27 2.24 -15.66
CA LYS A 289 16.22 1.78 -16.70
C LYS A 289 15.49 1.02 -17.82
N TYR A 290 14.57 0.10 -17.48
CA TYR A 290 13.81 -0.66 -18.46
C TYR A 290 12.93 0.23 -19.35
N PHE A 291 12.36 1.29 -18.79
CA PHE A 291 11.53 2.26 -19.51
C PHE A 291 12.35 3.42 -20.11
N ASP A 292 13.68 3.28 -20.22
CA ASP A 292 14.58 4.26 -20.80
C ASP A 292 14.44 5.67 -20.19
N VAL A 293 14.23 5.77 -18.88
CA VAL A 293 14.38 7.03 -18.16
C VAL A 293 15.88 7.30 -18.02
N PRO A 294 16.40 8.48 -18.41
CA PRO A 294 17.82 8.82 -18.24
C PRO A 294 18.26 8.63 -16.78
N LEU A 295 19.45 8.04 -16.57
CA LEU A 295 19.93 7.67 -15.24
C LEU A 295 20.01 8.88 -14.29
N GLU A 296 20.36 10.06 -14.80
CA GLU A 296 20.36 11.31 -14.03
C GLU A 296 18.95 11.70 -13.57
N ASN A 297 17.93 11.47 -14.39
CA ASN A 297 16.52 11.71 -14.01
C ASN A 297 16.06 10.70 -12.95
N ILE A 298 16.49 9.43 -13.05
CA ILE A 298 16.25 8.40 -12.03
C ILE A 298 16.84 8.84 -10.69
N LYS A 299 18.12 9.23 -10.69
CA LYS A 299 18.83 9.76 -9.52
C LYS A 299 18.05 10.93 -8.91
N ASN A 300 17.79 11.98 -9.69
CA ASN A 300 17.09 13.18 -9.22
C ASN A 300 15.71 12.87 -8.64
N ALA A 301 14.98 11.91 -9.21
CA ALA A 301 13.68 11.48 -8.71
C ALA A 301 13.77 10.80 -7.35
N ILE A 302 14.73 9.90 -7.17
CA ILE A 302 14.93 9.13 -5.93
C ILE A 302 15.48 10.04 -4.82
N GLU A 303 16.45 10.90 -5.12
CA GLU A 303 17.04 11.85 -4.15
C GLU A 303 16.03 12.90 -3.66
N ALA A 304 15.08 13.31 -4.52
CA ALA A 304 14.02 14.24 -4.16
C ALA A 304 12.86 13.61 -3.39
N TYR A 305 12.79 12.28 -3.34
CA TYR A 305 11.68 11.60 -2.67
C TYR A 305 11.83 11.66 -1.15
N ILE A 306 10.83 12.25 -0.49
CA ILE A 306 10.74 12.34 0.97
C ILE A 306 9.59 11.44 1.43
N PRO A 307 9.85 10.45 2.32
CA PRO A 307 8.81 9.60 2.88
C PRO A 307 7.74 10.40 3.62
N GLN A 308 6.49 10.03 3.41
CA GLN A 308 5.32 10.61 4.04
C GLN A 308 4.40 9.51 4.60
N ASN A 309 3.25 9.90 5.14
CA ASN A 309 2.20 8.96 5.54
C ASN A 309 2.65 7.95 6.61
N ASN A 310 3.42 8.40 7.61
CA ASN A 310 3.88 7.59 8.75
C ASN A 310 4.68 6.33 8.31
N ARG A 311 5.46 6.42 7.22
CA ARG A 311 6.29 5.33 6.69
C ARG A 311 7.75 5.74 6.71
N SER A 312 8.46 5.39 7.78
CA SER A 312 9.86 5.80 8.01
C SER A 312 10.08 7.31 7.79
N GLN A 313 9.08 8.10 8.15
CA GLN A 313 9.07 9.55 8.02
C GLN A 313 9.92 10.17 9.11
N ILE A 314 10.81 11.10 8.75
CA ILE A 314 11.60 11.87 9.72
C ILE A 314 10.88 13.18 9.99
N LEU A 315 10.71 13.50 11.27
CA LEU A 315 10.10 14.75 11.75
C LEU A 315 11.00 15.35 12.83
N ASP A 316 11.22 16.66 12.76
CA ASP A 316 11.81 17.43 13.83
C ASP A 316 10.72 18.27 14.52
N LYS A 317 10.55 18.08 15.83
CA LYS A 317 9.55 18.80 16.61
C LYS A 317 10.11 19.12 18.01
N ASP A 318 10.19 20.38 18.37
CA ASP A 318 10.51 20.87 19.70
C ASP A 318 11.80 20.27 20.33
N GLY A 319 12.78 19.91 19.48
CA GLY A 319 14.05 19.28 19.87
C GLY A 319 13.99 17.76 19.98
N TYR A 320 12.95 17.14 19.47
CA TYR A 320 12.86 15.71 19.20
C TYR A 320 13.16 15.43 17.73
N HIS A 321 13.95 14.40 17.46
CA HIS A 321 14.19 13.84 16.14
C HIS A 321 13.42 12.53 16.03
N ILE A 322 12.32 12.52 15.29
CA ILE A 322 11.32 11.47 15.33
C ILE A 322 11.36 10.64 14.06
N VAL A 323 11.54 9.35 14.19
CA VAL A 323 11.28 8.36 13.15
C VAL A 323 9.84 7.87 13.33
N LEU A 324 8.93 8.40 12.53
CA LEU A 324 7.52 8.02 12.54
C LEU A 324 7.27 6.91 11.51
N ASP A 325 7.05 5.69 11.98
CA ASP A 325 6.80 4.49 11.17
C ASP A 325 5.54 3.75 11.67
N ALA A 326 4.48 4.51 11.92
CA ALA A 326 3.24 4.08 12.57
C ALA A 326 2.10 3.77 11.59
N TYR A 327 2.40 3.55 10.30
CA TYR A 327 1.36 3.17 9.34
C TYR A 327 0.92 1.72 9.52
N ASN A 328 1.85 0.79 9.69
CA ASN A 328 1.58 -0.63 10.01
C ASN A 328 2.81 -1.29 10.61
N ALA A 329 2.61 -2.42 11.29
CA ALA A 329 3.67 -3.19 11.91
C ALA A 329 3.48 -4.69 11.70
N ASN A 330 4.60 -5.38 11.45
CA ASN A 330 4.72 -6.83 11.47
C ASN A 330 6.12 -7.20 11.99
N PRO A 331 6.41 -8.46 12.33
CA PRO A 331 7.67 -8.86 12.94
C PRO A 331 8.91 -8.38 12.17
N ASN A 332 8.95 -8.59 10.84
CA ASN A 332 10.10 -8.18 10.04
C ASN A 332 10.29 -6.66 10.00
N SER A 333 9.20 -5.91 9.89
CA SER A 333 9.28 -4.45 9.85
C SER A 333 9.64 -3.84 11.21
N MET A 334 9.21 -4.47 12.33
CA MET A 334 9.62 -4.07 13.68
C MET A 334 11.11 -4.29 13.90
N GLU A 335 11.62 -5.50 13.61
CA GLU A 335 13.03 -5.86 13.71
C GLU A 335 13.88 -4.89 12.91
N ALA A 336 13.55 -4.67 11.63
CA ALA A 336 14.28 -3.76 10.75
C ALA A 336 14.27 -2.29 11.24
N ALA A 337 13.15 -1.83 11.80
CA ALA A 337 13.06 -0.47 12.36
C ALA A 337 13.91 -0.30 13.62
N LEU A 338 13.92 -1.29 14.53
CA LEU A 338 14.73 -1.29 15.72
C LEU A 338 16.23 -1.30 15.40
N GLU A 339 16.66 -2.18 14.49
CA GLU A 339 18.05 -2.24 14.04
C GLU A 339 18.51 -0.94 13.39
N ASN A 340 17.66 -0.36 12.53
CA ASN A 340 17.96 0.94 11.93
C ASN A 340 18.06 2.04 12.97
N PHE A 341 17.10 2.12 13.90
CA PHE A 341 17.05 3.14 14.96
C PHE A 341 18.25 3.06 15.89
N LYS A 342 18.76 1.84 16.16
CA LYS A 342 20.01 1.63 16.90
C LYS A 342 21.19 2.37 16.26
N ASN A 343 21.26 2.41 14.95
CA ASN A 343 22.36 2.98 14.17
C ASN A 343 22.21 4.49 13.90
N ILE A 344 21.07 5.11 14.19
CA ILE A 344 20.89 6.56 14.02
C ILE A 344 21.80 7.29 15.03
N PRO A 345 22.63 8.27 14.57
CA PRO A 345 23.48 9.01 15.49
C PRO A 345 22.69 9.89 16.45
N GLY A 346 23.25 10.15 17.62
CA GLY A 346 22.70 11.04 18.64
C GLY A 346 22.54 10.39 20.01
N ALA A 347 22.43 11.24 21.04
CA ALA A 347 22.16 10.84 22.41
C ALA A 347 20.66 10.68 22.67
N HIS A 348 20.31 9.86 23.66
CA HIS A 348 18.93 9.60 24.07
C HIS A 348 18.02 9.03 23.00
N LYS A 349 17.94 7.71 23.00
CA LYS A 349 17.10 6.93 22.11
C LYS A 349 15.92 6.34 22.87
N ILE A 350 14.73 6.65 22.42
CA ILE A 350 13.49 6.18 23.04
C ILE A 350 12.60 5.54 21.97
N ALA A 351 12.12 4.32 22.21
CA ALA A 351 11.25 3.62 21.30
C ALA A 351 9.83 3.44 21.88
N PHE A 352 8.82 3.73 21.06
CA PHE A 352 7.41 3.49 21.34
C PHE A 352 6.93 2.42 20.35
N LEU A 353 6.65 1.23 20.87
CA LEU A 353 6.31 0.05 20.09
C LEU A 353 4.88 -0.37 20.39
N GLY A 354 4.00 -0.31 19.40
CA GLY A 354 2.62 -0.75 19.50
C GLY A 354 2.42 -2.15 18.97
N ASP A 355 1.31 -2.78 19.37
CA ASP A 355 0.96 -4.13 18.95
C ASP A 355 1.04 -4.34 17.44
N MET A 356 1.43 -5.56 17.07
CA MET A 356 1.38 -6.08 15.70
C MET A 356 0.11 -6.92 15.54
N PHE A 357 -0.77 -6.51 14.62
CA PHE A 357 -2.02 -7.20 14.36
C PHE A 357 -1.88 -8.26 13.26
N GLU A 358 -2.93 -9.09 13.07
CA GLU A 358 -3.05 -10.10 12.02
C GLU A 358 -1.98 -11.20 12.06
N LEU A 359 -1.51 -11.53 13.28
CA LEU A 359 -0.53 -12.60 13.50
C LEU A 359 -1.17 -13.95 13.93
N GLY A 360 -2.45 -13.95 14.29
CA GLY A 360 -3.18 -15.12 14.74
C GLY A 360 -2.47 -15.82 15.92
N GLU A 361 -2.31 -17.15 15.84
CA GLU A 361 -1.64 -17.97 16.86
C GLU A 361 -0.16 -17.61 17.08
N HIS A 362 0.49 -16.96 16.11
CA HIS A 362 1.88 -16.53 16.22
C HIS A 362 2.06 -15.25 17.06
N SER A 363 0.96 -14.56 17.41
CA SER A 363 0.99 -13.23 18.03
C SER A 363 1.85 -13.21 19.30
N LYS A 364 1.62 -14.15 20.24
CA LYS A 364 2.37 -14.18 21.50
C LYS A 364 3.88 -14.35 21.26
N ALA A 365 4.29 -15.29 20.44
CA ALA A 365 5.70 -15.58 20.21
C ALA A 365 6.42 -14.44 19.49
N GLU A 366 5.77 -13.80 18.52
CA GLU A 366 6.39 -12.70 17.78
C GLU A 366 6.45 -11.42 18.62
N HIS A 367 5.47 -11.12 19.50
CA HIS A 367 5.56 -9.99 20.45
C HIS A 367 6.65 -10.21 21.48
N GLU A 368 6.79 -11.43 22.03
CA GLU A 368 7.88 -11.80 22.94
C GLU A 368 9.25 -11.56 22.27
N LYS A 369 9.43 -12.09 21.04
CA LYS A 369 10.67 -11.91 20.27
C LYS A 369 11.04 -10.44 20.07
N ILE A 370 10.06 -9.58 19.73
CA ILE A 370 10.32 -8.15 19.50
C ILE A 370 10.62 -7.44 20.84
N ALA A 371 9.94 -7.80 21.94
CA ALA A 371 10.22 -7.24 23.25
C ALA A 371 11.65 -7.59 23.73
N ASP A 372 12.08 -8.84 23.56
CA ASP A 372 13.44 -9.30 23.87
C ASP A 372 14.49 -8.57 23.02
N LEU A 373 14.23 -8.46 21.71
CA LEU A 373 15.11 -7.72 20.80
C LEU A 373 15.26 -6.26 21.25
N ALA A 374 14.14 -5.58 21.54
CA ALA A 374 14.15 -4.18 21.97
C ALA A 374 14.87 -3.98 23.31
N SER A 375 14.71 -4.93 24.25
CA SER A 375 15.43 -4.95 25.53
C SER A 375 16.95 -5.01 25.34
N GLY A 376 17.43 -5.79 24.35
CA GLY A 376 18.86 -5.93 24.02
C GLY A 376 19.48 -4.76 23.25
N MET A 377 18.68 -3.75 22.83
CA MET A 377 19.17 -2.65 22.00
C MET A 377 19.87 -1.53 22.79
N ASN A 378 19.85 -1.54 24.13
CA ASN A 378 20.42 -0.50 25.00
C ASN A 378 19.89 0.91 24.70
N PHE A 379 18.59 1.06 24.43
CA PHE A 379 17.93 2.36 24.36
C PHE A 379 17.70 2.94 25.75
N ASP A 380 17.63 4.27 25.88
CA ASP A 380 17.37 4.94 27.17
C ASP A 380 16.00 4.57 27.73
N ALA A 381 15.01 4.33 26.88
CA ALA A 381 13.72 3.79 27.25
C ALA A 381 13.03 3.07 26.07
N VAL A 382 12.29 2.02 26.39
CA VAL A 382 11.37 1.36 25.48
C VAL A 382 10.01 1.28 26.15
N TYR A 383 8.99 1.73 25.46
CA TYR A 383 7.59 1.66 25.89
C TYR A 383 6.83 0.71 24.97
N LEU A 384 6.26 -0.33 25.54
CA LEU A 384 5.44 -1.32 24.86
C LEU A 384 3.96 -0.98 25.06
N ILE A 385 3.19 -0.85 24.00
CA ILE A 385 1.82 -0.31 24.04
C ILE A 385 0.87 -1.27 23.33
N GLY A 386 -0.13 -1.75 24.04
CA GLY A 386 -1.16 -2.66 23.52
C GLY A 386 -1.26 -3.95 24.32
N GLU A 387 -2.39 -4.65 24.17
CA GLU A 387 -2.71 -5.84 24.95
C GLU A 387 -1.76 -7.01 24.72
N ASN A 388 -1.25 -7.16 23.48
CA ASN A 388 -0.35 -8.27 23.14
C ASN A 388 1.03 -8.06 23.75
N PHE A 389 1.59 -6.84 23.64
CA PHE A 389 2.84 -6.50 24.32
C PHE A 389 2.69 -6.51 25.83
N TYR A 390 1.54 -6.09 26.36
CA TYR A 390 1.28 -6.11 27.80
C TYR A 390 1.36 -7.53 28.41
N LYS A 391 0.99 -8.55 27.63
CA LYS A 391 1.03 -9.98 28.01
C LYS A 391 2.42 -10.63 27.89
N THR A 392 3.44 -9.93 27.39
CA THR A 392 4.82 -10.46 27.29
C THR A 392 5.48 -10.55 28.66
N ASN A 393 6.51 -11.41 28.79
CA ASN A 393 7.28 -11.55 30.03
C ASN A 393 8.38 -10.48 30.22
N SER A 394 8.50 -9.56 29.25
CA SER A 394 9.52 -8.50 29.26
C SER A 394 9.39 -7.58 30.49
N ASP A 395 10.54 -7.17 31.04
CA ASP A 395 10.66 -6.16 32.11
C ASP A 395 10.55 -4.71 31.59
N LEU A 396 10.43 -4.51 30.29
CA LEU A 396 10.22 -3.20 29.69
C LEU A 396 8.91 -2.58 30.16
N LYS A 397 8.82 -1.25 30.14
CA LYS A 397 7.62 -0.55 30.59
C LYS A 397 6.45 -0.80 29.62
N LYS A 398 5.36 -1.39 30.13
CA LYS A 398 4.21 -1.86 29.33
C LYS A 398 2.93 -1.11 29.70
N PHE A 399 2.10 -0.87 28.69
CA PHE A 399 0.78 -0.25 28.83
C PHE A 399 -0.24 -1.07 28.04
N PRO A 400 -1.38 -1.45 28.64
CA PRO A 400 -2.37 -2.30 27.97
C PRO A 400 -3.10 -1.57 26.82
N SER A 401 -3.16 -0.23 26.88
CA SER A 401 -3.81 0.60 25.86
C SER A 401 -3.02 1.87 25.56
N PHE A 402 -3.38 2.55 24.46
CA PHE A 402 -2.86 3.90 24.19
C PHE A 402 -3.34 4.91 25.25
N GLU A 403 -4.56 4.77 25.73
CA GLU A 403 -5.17 5.65 26.73
C GLU A 403 -4.44 5.62 28.07
N ASP A 404 -3.99 4.44 28.51
CA ASP A 404 -3.13 4.28 29.69
C ASP A 404 -1.77 4.93 29.46
N PHE A 405 -1.19 4.74 28.27
CA PHE A 405 0.06 5.37 27.91
C PHE A 405 -0.07 6.90 27.80
N ALA A 406 -1.14 7.43 27.23
CA ALA A 406 -1.41 8.86 27.15
C ALA A 406 -1.56 9.48 28.55
N SER A 407 -2.20 8.77 29.47
CA SER A 407 -2.31 9.18 30.87
C SER A 407 -0.96 9.24 31.58
N PHE A 408 -0.07 8.30 31.26
CA PHE A 408 1.32 8.34 31.73
C PHE A 408 2.07 9.55 31.14
N LEU A 409 1.96 9.85 29.85
CA LEU A 409 2.64 10.97 29.18
C LEU A 409 2.25 12.34 29.75
N LYS A 410 1.00 12.53 30.16
CA LYS A 410 0.54 13.77 30.79
C LYS A 410 1.33 14.12 32.05
N ASN A 411 1.79 13.12 32.80
CA ASN A 411 2.50 13.27 34.07
C ASN A 411 4.02 13.04 33.98
N ASN A 412 4.50 12.57 32.81
CA ASN A 412 5.90 12.19 32.65
C ASN A 412 6.42 12.71 31.30
N LYS A 413 7.13 13.81 31.33
CA LYS A 413 7.74 14.37 30.12
C LYS A 413 8.78 13.43 29.55
N ILE A 414 8.70 13.18 28.28
CA ILE A 414 9.70 12.42 27.53
C ILE A 414 10.96 13.27 27.35
N LYS A 415 12.11 12.66 27.58
CA LYS A 415 13.40 13.33 27.39
C LYS A 415 13.64 13.61 25.91
N LYS A 416 14.11 14.82 25.60
CA LYS A 416 14.43 15.21 24.22
C LYS A 416 15.54 14.33 23.65
N GLY A 417 15.44 14.01 22.37
CA GLY A 417 16.38 13.15 21.66
C GLY A 417 15.74 12.43 20.47
N ASN A 418 16.29 11.29 20.11
CA ASN A 418 15.77 10.47 19.01
C ASN A 418 14.60 9.60 19.49
N LEU A 419 13.50 9.65 18.77
CA LEU A 419 12.30 8.85 19.03
C LEU A 419 11.99 7.92 17.85
N LEU A 420 11.67 6.65 18.13
CA LEU A 420 11.04 5.74 17.18
C LEU A 420 9.59 5.53 17.59
N ILE A 421 8.66 5.76 16.70
CA ILE A 421 7.22 5.50 16.91
C ILE A 421 6.77 4.48 15.88
N LYS A 422 6.44 3.24 16.31
CA LYS A 422 6.04 2.15 15.42
C LYS A 422 4.97 1.26 16.03
N GLY A 423 3.96 0.93 15.22
CA GLY A 423 2.86 0.04 15.60
C GLY A 423 1.92 -0.21 14.42
N SER A 424 0.99 -1.16 14.59
CA SER A 424 -0.06 -1.42 13.61
C SER A 424 -1.00 -0.24 13.45
N ARG A 425 -1.63 -0.10 12.27
CA ARG A 425 -2.50 1.03 11.94
C ARG A 425 -3.60 1.29 12.96
N GLY A 426 -4.21 0.23 13.49
CA GLY A 426 -5.27 0.33 14.50
C GLY A 426 -4.81 0.90 15.84
N MET A 427 -3.51 0.91 16.13
CA MET A 427 -2.94 1.54 17.33
C MET A 427 -2.91 3.07 17.24
N ALA A 428 -2.85 3.62 16.03
CA ALA A 428 -2.79 5.05 15.74
C ALA A 428 -1.75 5.79 16.61
N LEU A 429 -0.53 5.24 16.68
CA LEU A 429 0.53 5.74 17.57
C LEU A 429 1.07 7.11 17.16
N GLU A 430 0.78 7.60 15.94
CA GLU A 430 1.07 8.98 15.56
C GLU A 430 0.49 10.02 16.54
N ARG A 431 -0.55 9.65 17.31
CA ARG A 431 -1.13 10.48 18.38
C ARG A 431 -0.12 10.82 19.49
N ILE A 432 0.98 10.09 19.62
CA ILE A 432 2.07 10.42 20.58
C ILE A 432 2.60 11.82 20.32
N LEU A 433 2.59 12.27 19.07
CA LEU A 433 3.05 13.62 18.67
C LEU A 433 2.31 14.75 19.41
N ASP A 434 1.08 14.52 19.87
CA ASP A 434 0.28 15.51 20.58
C ASP A 434 0.72 15.70 22.05
N TYR A 435 1.60 14.81 22.54
CA TYR A 435 2.11 14.79 23.92
C TYR A 435 3.60 15.16 24.04
N LEU A 436 4.26 15.49 22.92
CA LEU A 436 5.68 15.84 22.86
C LEU A 436 5.92 17.36 22.97
#